data_3238e3552553a18dc364b906377d8b30
#
_entry.id   3238e3552553a18dc364b906377d8b30
#
_cell.length_a   1.000
_cell.length_b   1.000
_cell.length_c   1.000
_cell.angle_alpha   90.00
_cell.angle_beta   90.00
_cell.angle_gamma   90.00
#
_symmetry.space_group_name_H-M   'P 1'
#
loop_
_entity.id
_entity.type
_entity.pdbx_description
1 polymer ?
#
loop_
_entity_poly.entity_id
_entity_poly.type
_entity_poly.pdbx_seq_one_letter_code
_entity_poly.pdbx_strand_id
1 'polypeptide(L)'
;LEALRVPAVAGAGLGPAQWAAYAGAGALGLVGFGGLARGRTGRAWVLGLFGRYRGTVRRTGLMWVNPLLLRRRVDVRLRHWRGELMPAADASGVALRVVVLVVWRVRDTARATLGVDDHETYLREGVEAALARVPVEAPGSGRGSVDAAGEALTRLVAAETAPVGVEVFSVQPLRVEYAPEVAAAMHRRRIAALDAQHRSTMLTSVVDSVEDTVTRLTMRGLVELDDYERKALVKDLTVAFCAGRGEQGA
;
A
#
# COMPACT_ATOMS: atom_id res chain seq x y z
N LEU A 1 -53.58 54.86 17.63
CA LEU A 1 -53.73 53.42 17.21
C LEU A 1 -54.33 53.42 15.80
N GLU A 2 -53.52 53.75 14.78
CA GLU A 2 -53.92 53.65 13.39
C GLU A 2 -53.67 52.21 12.91
N ALA A 3 -54.80 51.57 12.60
CA ALA A 3 -54.81 50.23 12.06
C ALA A 3 -54.11 50.20 10.68
N LEU A 4 -53.07 49.37 10.59
CA LEU A 4 -52.40 49.01 9.33
C LEU A 4 -53.47 48.35 8.42
N ARG A 5 -54.10 49.12 7.53
CA ARG A 5 -54.95 48.57 6.48
C ARG A 5 -54.07 47.83 5.47
N VAL A 6 -54.01 46.56 5.58
CA VAL A 6 -53.57 45.67 4.49
C VAL A 6 -54.57 45.83 3.36
N PRO A 7 -54.18 46.29 2.17
CA PRO A 7 -55.12 46.35 1.06
C PRO A 7 -55.49 44.89 0.68
N ALA A 8 -56.77 44.59 0.84
CA ALA A 8 -57.32 43.35 0.28
C ALA A 8 -57.18 43.45 -1.23
N VAL A 9 -56.30 42.64 -1.78
CA VAL A 9 -56.22 42.41 -3.24
C VAL A 9 -57.43 41.56 -3.63
N ALA A 10 -58.54 42.26 -3.85
CA ALA A 10 -59.76 41.68 -4.40
C ALA A 10 -59.52 41.38 -5.89
N GLY A 11 -59.52 40.11 -6.28
CA GLY A 11 -60.10 39.57 -7.51
C GLY A 11 -59.87 40.25 -8.85
N ALA A 12 -58.75 40.90 -9.13
CA ALA A 12 -58.37 41.25 -10.49
C ALA A 12 -57.55 40.05 -11.04
N GLY A 13 -58.17 39.28 -11.90
CA GLY A 13 -57.49 38.18 -12.60
C GLY A 13 -56.20 38.72 -13.20
N LEU A 14 -55.04 38.14 -12.78
CA LEU A 14 -53.73 38.50 -13.27
C LEU A 14 -53.74 38.43 -14.79
N GLY A 15 -53.47 39.52 -15.49
CA GLY A 15 -53.38 39.53 -16.95
C GLY A 15 -52.21 38.68 -17.42
N PRO A 16 -52.25 38.18 -18.65
CA PRO A 16 -51.23 37.29 -19.18
C PRO A 16 -49.79 37.87 -19.08
N ALA A 17 -49.66 39.17 -19.15
CA ALA A 17 -48.36 39.88 -18.95
C ALA A 17 -47.84 39.78 -17.51
N GLN A 18 -48.73 39.82 -16.52
CA GLN A 18 -48.36 39.64 -15.10
C GLN A 18 -47.93 38.23 -14.78
N TRP A 19 -48.64 37.22 -15.33
CA TRP A 19 -48.25 35.82 -15.22
C TRP A 19 -46.88 35.58 -15.85
N ALA A 20 -46.57 36.13 -17.02
CA ALA A 20 -45.29 36.07 -17.66
C ALA A 20 -44.16 36.70 -16.80
N ALA A 21 -44.47 37.83 -16.15
CA ALA A 21 -43.49 38.51 -15.25
C ALA A 21 -43.23 37.64 -13.98
N TYR A 22 -44.24 37.10 -13.36
CA TYR A 22 -44.08 36.18 -12.19
C TYR A 22 -43.36 34.90 -12.54
N ALA A 23 -43.67 34.32 -13.70
CA ALA A 23 -42.97 33.14 -14.20
C ALA A 23 -41.51 33.44 -14.48
N GLY A 24 -41.21 34.58 -15.10
CA GLY A 24 -39.82 35.07 -15.35
C GLY A 24 -39.07 35.32 -14.05
N ALA A 25 -39.66 35.99 -13.08
CA ALA A 25 -39.09 36.22 -11.77
C ALA A 25 -38.83 34.94 -10.99
N GLY A 26 -39.78 33.98 -11.04
CA GLY A 26 -39.66 32.67 -10.45
C GLY A 26 -38.53 31.87 -11.10
N ALA A 27 -38.40 31.88 -12.42
CA ALA A 27 -37.35 31.22 -13.15
C ALA A 27 -35.97 31.82 -12.80
N LEU A 28 -35.84 33.13 -12.75
CA LEU A 28 -34.61 33.83 -12.31
C LEU A 28 -34.25 33.49 -10.86
N GLY A 29 -35.25 33.41 -9.97
CA GLY A 29 -35.08 32.99 -8.58
C GLY A 29 -34.56 31.57 -8.47
N LEU A 30 -35.16 30.63 -9.23
CA LEU A 30 -34.72 29.24 -9.28
C LEU A 30 -33.30 29.08 -9.81
N VAL A 31 -32.92 29.83 -10.86
CA VAL A 31 -31.56 29.85 -11.40
C VAL A 31 -30.59 30.45 -10.39
N GLY A 32 -30.96 31.54 -9.74
CA GLY A 32 -30.14 32.22 -8.75
C GLY A 32 -29.86 31.35 -7.52
N PHE A 33 -30.90 30.80 -6.90
CA PHE A 33 -30.76 29.98 -5.71
C PHE A 33 -30.27 28.54 -6.03
N GLY A 34 -30.69 27.97 -7.14
CA GLY A 34 -30.28 26.61 -7.57
C GLY A 34 -28.79 26.53 -7.94
N GLY A 35 -28.19 27.69 -8.28
CA GLY A 35 -26.75 27.80 -8.58
C GLY A 35 -25.85 27.90 -7.36
N LEU A 36 -26.40 28.17 -6.16
CA LEU A 36 -25.62 28.33 -4.95
C LEU A 36 -25.02 26.98 -4.52
N ALA A 37 -23.69 26.92 -4.46
CA ALA A 37 -22.93 25.75 -4.05
C ALA A 37 -21.91 26.11 -2.97
N ARG A 38 -21.81 25.27 -1.94
CA ARG A 38 -20.81 25.42 -0.88
C ARG A 38 -19.65 24.48 -1.13
N GLY A 39 -18.48 25.05 -1.44
CA GLY A 39 -17.22 24.33 -1.54
C GLY A 39 -16.69 23.95 -0.16
N ARG A 40 -16.24 22.70 0.00
CA ARG A 40 -15.57 22.22 1.20
C ARG A 40 -14.08 22.00 0.94
N THR A 41 -13.24 22.26 1.94
CA THR A 41 -11.80 22.00 1.90
C THR A 41 -11.53 20.51 1.59
N GLY A 42 -10.59 20.22 0.69
CA GLY A 42 -10.19 18.87 0.34
C GLY A 42 -11.11 18.16 -0.66
N ARG A 43 -12.11 18.86 -1.19
CA ARG A 43 -13.00 18.34 -2.24
C ARG A 43 -12.98 19.27 -3.44
N ALA A 44 -12.91 18.69 -4.63
CA ALA A 44 -13.05 19.37 -5.89
C ALA A 44 -14.38 19.01 -6.56
N TRP A 45 -14.91 19.94 -7.32
CA TRP A 45 -16.11 19.72 -8.12
C TRP A 45 -15.70 19.73 -9.58
N VAL A 46 -15.90 18.59 -10.24
CA VAL A 46 -15.75 18.49 -11.69
C VAL A 46 -17.08 18.85 -12.33
N LEU A 47 -17.05 19.84 -13.18
CA LEU A 47 -18.22 20.39 -13.86
C LEU A 47 -18.26 19.84 -15.29
N GLY A 48 -19.32 19.12 -15.61
CA GLY A 48 -19.60 18.61 -16.94
C GLY A 48 -20.91 19.15 -17.50
N LEU A 49 -20.98 19.40 -18.78
CA LEU A 49 -22.21 19.74 -19.52
C LEU A 49 -22.30 18.83 -20.74
N PHE A 50 -23.35 18.00 -20.82
CA PHE A 50 -23.57 17.06 -21.92
C PHE A 50 -22.35 16.22 -22.27
N GLY A 51 -21.71 15.63 -21.25
CA GLY A 51 -20.50 14.80 -21.43
C GLY A 51 -19.20 15.56 -21.70
N ARG A 52 -19.24 16.90 -21.85
CA ARG A 52 -18.05 17.74 -22.04
C ARG A 52 -17.57 18.35 -20.73
N TYR A 53 -16.25 18.24 -20.47
CA TYR A 53 -15.60 18.91 -19.36
C TYR A 53 -15.65 20.44 -19.53
N ARG A 54 -16.10 21.15 -18.51
CA ARG A 54 -16.18 22.62 -18.49
C ARG A 54 -15.23 23.26 -17.49
N GLY A 55 -14.78 22.52 -16.50
CA GLY A 55 -13.84 23.03 -15.51
C GLY A 55 -13.88 22.28 -14.18
N THR A 56 -12.87 22.55 -13.35
CA THR A 56 -12.78 22.04 -11.98
C THR A 56 -12.78 23.19 -10.99
N VAL A 57 -13.64 23.13 -10.00
CA VAL A 57 -13.72 24.12 -8.94
C VAL A 57 -13.11 23.52 -7.67
N ARG A 58 -12.02 24.14 -7.19
CA ARG A 58 -11.33 23.77 -5.93
C ARG A 58 -11.50 24.82 -4.83
N ARG A 59 -12.26 25.89 -5.09
CA ARG A 59 -12.48 26.98 -4.14
C ARG A 59 -13.35 26.53 -2.96
N THR A 60 -13.01 27.02 -1.78
CA THR A 60 -13.80 26.86 -0.56
C THR A 60 -14.70 28.10 -0.39
N GLY A 61 -15.87 27.90 0.20
CA GLY A 61 -16.83 28.96 0.46
C GLY A 61 -18.08 28.85 -0.39
N LEU A 62 -18.92 29.87 -0.29
CA LEU A 62 -20.14 30.00 -1.09
C LEU A 62 -19.77 30.51 -2.49
N MET A 63 -20.23 29.80 -3.51
CA MET A 63 -20.02 30.17 -4.91
C MET A 63 -21.28 29.90 -5.71
N TRP A 64 -21.44 30.65 -6.76
CA TRP A 64 -22.49 30.39 -7.72
C TRP A 64 -21.92 29.55 -8.88
N VAL A 65 -22.59 28.42 -9.15
CA VAL A 65 -22.25 27.52 -10.25
C VAL A 65 -23.53 27.29 -11.04
N ASN A 66 -23.48 27.38 -12.35
CA ASN A 66 -24.62 27.16 -13.21
C ASN A 66 -25.35 25.85 -12.84
N PRO A 67 -26.67 25.90 -12.51
CA PRO A 67 -27.41 24.72 -12.06
C PRO A 67 -27.54 23.63 -13.12
N LEU A 68 -27.39 23.97 -14.41
CA LEU A 68 -27.43 23.01 -15.52
C LEU A 68 -26.18 22.14 -15.64
N LEU A 69 -25.11 22.47 -14.90
CA LEU A 69 -23.87 21.69 -14.93
C LEU A 69 -23.98 20.45 -14.02
N LEU A 70 -23.68 19.29 -14.57
CA LEU A 70 -23.47 18.08 -13.79
C LEU A 70 -22.27 18.27 -12.88
N ARG A 71 -22.45 18.00 -11.60
CA ARG A 71 -21.44 18.22 -10.57
C ARG A 71 -21.00 16.87 -10.00
N ARG A 72 -19.79 16.43 -10.32
CA ARG A 72 -19.17 15.25 -9.67
C ARG A 72 -18.21 15.73 -8.58
N ARG A 73 -18.32 15.17 -7.39
CA ARG A 73 -17.44 15.47 -6.26
C ARG A 73 -16.31 14.47 -6.23
N VAL A 74 -15.08 14.99 -6.15
CA VAL A 74 -13.86 14.19 -6.05
C VAL A 74 -13.10 14.63 -4.80
N ASP A 75 -12.63 13.67 -4.01
CA ASP A 75 -11.75 13.94 -2.88
C ASP A 75 -10.32 14.08 -3.41
N VAL A 76 -9.67 15.21 -3.09
CA VAL A 76 -8.30 15.51 -3.54
C VAL A 76 -7.27 15.43 -2.40
N ARG A 77 -7.69 14.93 -1.25
CA ARG A 77 -6.81 14.73 -0.09
C ARG A 77 -5.91 13.54 -0.33
N LEU A 78 -4.84 13.50 0.44
CA LEU A 78 -4.03 12.30 0.55
C LEU A 78 -4.84 11.18 1.18
N ARG A 79 -4.87 10.03 0.54
CA ARG A 79 -5.60 8.84 0.98
C ARG A 79 -4.64 7.68 1.12
N HIS A 80 -4.96 6.80 2.05
CA HIS A 80 -4.32 5.52 2.19
C HIS A 80 -5.30 4.44 1.77
N TRP A 81 -4.79 3.49 1.02
CA TRP A 81 -5.50 2.26 0.74
C TRP A 81 -4.63 1.10 1.17
N ARG A 82 -5.19 0.23 1.99
CA ARG A 82 -4.57 -1.03 2.37
C ARG A 82 -5.22 -2.12 1.54
N GLY A 83 -4.42 -2.77 0.70
CA GLY A 83 -4.86 -3.90 -0.12
C GLY A 83 -5.23 -5.12 0.74
N GLU A 84 -6.04 -5.98 0.19
CA GLU A 84 -6.24 -7.33 0.68
C GLU A 84 -5.00 -8.20 0.34
N LEU A 85 -5.03 -9.47 0.70
CA LEU A 85 -3.97 -10.42 0.33
C LEU A 85 -3.97 -10.63 -1.19
N MET A 86 -3.06 -9.96 -1.89
CA MET A 86 -2.90 -10.04 -3.35
C MET A 86 -1.89 -11.10 -3.74
N PRO A 87 -2.09 -11.80 -4.86
CA PRO A 87 -1.12 -12.75 -5.37
C PRO A 87 0.16 -12.03 -5.81
N ALA A 88 1.30 -12.60 -5.48
CA ALA A 88 2.63 -12.17 -5.89
C ALA A 88 3.54 -13.38 -6.05
N ALA A 89 4.73 -13.18 -6.61
CA ALA A 89 5.72 -14.21 -6.73
C ALA A 89 7.09 -13.71 -6.25
N ASP A 90 7.88 -14.63 -5.71
CA ASP A 90 9.29 -14.43 -5.43
C ASP A 90 10.14 -14.51 -6.71
N ALA A 91 11.39 -14.06 -6.64
CA ALA A 91 12.37 -14.19 -7.74
C ALA A 91 12.58 -15.64 -8.20
N SER A 92 12.33 -16.61 -7.34
CA SER A 92 12.35 -18.05 -7.64
C SER A 92 11.04 -18.61 -8.18
N GLY A 93 10.00 -17.77 -8.38
CA GLY A 93 8.68 -18.19 -8.86
C GLY A 93 7.79 -18.82 -7.79
N VAL A 94 8.17 -18.74 -6.52
CA VAL A 94 7.34 -19.24 -5.41
C VAL A 94 6.14 -18.33 -5.20
N ALA A 95 4.95 -18.91 -5.14
CA ALA A 95 3.72 -18.16 -4.93
C ALA A 95 3.65 -17.55 -3.53
N LEU A 96 3.44 -16.25 -3.48
CA LEU A 96 3.31 -15.43 -2.27
C LEU A 96 1.95 -14.75 -2.24
N ARG A 97 1.55 -14.31 -1.06
CA ARG A 97 0.43 -13.39 -0.84
C ARG A 97 0.94 -12.16 -0.11
N VAL A 98 0.64 -11.00 -0.65
CA VAL A 98 1.18 -9.73 -0.15
C VAL A 98 0.05 -8.76 0.17
N VAL A 99 0.13 -8.13 1.33
CA VAL A 99 -0.69 -6.97 1.68
C VAL A 99 0.14 -5.73 1.41
N VAL A 100 -0.38 -4.82 0.61
CA VAL A 100 0.28 -3.55 0.29
C VAL A 100 -0.44 -2.35 0.90
N LEU A 101 0.33 -1.35 1.28
CA LEU A 101 -0.17 -0.02 1.63
C LEU A 101 0.16 0.94 0.50
N VAL A 102 -0.86 1.56 -0.05
CA VAL A 102 -0.72 2.57 -1.11
C VAL A 102 -1.11 3.92 -0.56
N VAL A 103 -0.23 4.91 -0.74
CA VAL A 103 -0.48 6.32 -0.41
C VAL A 103 -0.61 7.09 -1.71
N TRP A 104 -1.76 7.71 -1.92
CA TRP A 104 -2.10 8.36 -3.19
C TRP A 104 -3.04 9.54 -3.03
N ARG A 105 -3.15 10.37 -4.07
CA ARG A 105 -4.15 11.43 -4.18
C ARG A 105 -4.58 11.64 -5.61
N VAL A 106 -5.74 12.28 -5.81
CA VAL A 106 -6.15 12.75 -7.13
C VAL A 106 -5.51 14.10 -7.41
N ARG A 107 -4.58 14.15 -8.37
CA ARG A 107 -3.94 15.38 -8.84
C ARG A 107 -4.77 16.09 -9.91
N ASP A 108 -5.19 15.34 -10.93
CA ASP A 108 -6.06 15.83 -12.00
C ASP A 108 -7.45 15.21 -11.88
N THR A 109 -8.38 15.99 -11.34
CA THR A 109 -9.76 15.54 -11.09
C THR A 109 -10.55 15.32 -12.37
N ALA A 110 -10.20 16.03 -13.47
CA ALA A 110 -10.86 15.86 -14.75
C ALA A 110 -10.51 14.51 -15.35
N ARG A 111 -9.24 14.15 -15.41
CA ARG A 111 -8.77 12.85 -15.91
C ARG A 111 -9.27 11.70 -15.05
N ALA A 112 -9.22 11.84 -13.73
CA ALA A 112 -9.67 10.81 -12.80
C ALA A 112 -11.18 10.55 -12.83
N THR A 113 -11.98 11.49 -13.36
CA THR A 113 -13.45 11.38 -13.39
C THR A 113 -14.00 11.07 -14.77
N LEU A 114 -13.30 11.51 -15.82
CA LEU A 114 -13.76 11.41 -17.20
C LEU A 114 -12.92 10.44 -18.04
N GLY A 115 -11.70 10.12 -17.59
CA GLY A 115 -10.80 9.20 -18.30
C GLY A 115 -11.02 7.74 -17.93
N VAL A 116 -11.57 7.47 -16.74
CA VAL A 116 -11.88 6.12 -16.26
C VAL A 116 -13.20 6.16 -15.48
N ASP A 117 -13.89 5.03 -15.44
CA ASP A 117 -15.15 4.91 -14.70
C ASP A 117 -14.93 5.01 -13.20
N ASP A 118 -13.94 4.29 -12.67
CA ASP A 118 -13.52 4.34 -11.28
C ASP A 118 -11.99 4.30 -11.16
N HIS A 119 -11.43 5.42 -10.72
CA HIS A 119 -9.99 5.56 -10.53
C HIS A 119 -9.45 4.76 -9.32
N GLU A 120 -10.31 4.40 -8.36
CA GLU A 120 -9.91 3.55 -7.23
C GLU A 120 -9.73 2.09 -7.68
N THR A 121 -10.66 1.59 -8.48
CA THR A 121 -10.56 0.25 -9.09
C THR A 121 -9.37 0.18 -10.04
N TYR A 122 -9.18 1.20 -10.89
CA TYR A 122 -8.02 1.29 -11.79
C TYR A 122 -6.69 1.26 -11.01
N LEU A 123 -6.60 1.97 -9.89
CA LEU A 123 -5.42 1.93 -9.02
C LEU A 123 -5.17 0.52 -8.44
N ARG A 124 -6.23 -0.19 -8.03
CA ARG A 124 -6.11 -1.56 -7.49
C ARG A 124 -5.57 -2.52 -8.53
N GLU A 125 -6.15 -2.49 -9.72
CA GLU A 125 -5.72 -3.33 -10.85
C GLU A 125 -4.27 -3.02 -11.26
N GLY A 126 -3.87 -1.74 -11.26
CA GLY A 126 -2.50 -1.31 -11.50
C GLY A 126 -1.52 -1.83 -10.44
N VAL A 127 -1.90 -1.84 -9.18
CA VAL A 127 -1.08 -2.41 -8.10
C VAL A 127 -0.95 -3.92 -8.25
N GLU A 128 -2.02 -4.63 -8.57
CA GLU A 128 -1.99 -6.07 -8.80
C GLU A 128 -1.12 -6.43 -10.01
N ALA A 129 -1.26 -5.70 -11.11
CA ALA A 129 -0.41 -5.86 -12.29
C ALA A 129 1.07 -5.57 -12.00
N ALA A 130 1.38 -4.57 -11.15
CA ALA A 130 2.75 -4.27 -10.74
C ALA A 130 3.33 -5.39 -9.84
N LEU A 131 2.54 -5.95 -8.93
CA LEU A 131 2.94 -7.09 -8.09
C LEU A 131 3.25 -8.35 -8.90
N ALA A 132 2.58 -8.54 -10.03
CA ALA A 132 2.87 -9.66 -10.94
C ALA A 132 4.21 -9.51 -11.67
N ARG A 133 4.74 -8.28 -11.80
CA ARG A 133 5.99 -7.97 -12.51
C ARG A 133 7.20 -7.79 -11.60
N VAL A 134 6.97 -7.30 -10.37
CA VAL A 134 8.04 -7.05 -9.42
C VAL A 134 8.13 -8.23 -8.47
N PRO A 135 9.26 -8.96 -8.45
CA PRO A 135 9.45 -10.03 -7.49
C PRO A 135 9.48 -9.44 -6.07
N VAL A 136 8.70 -10.03 -5.19
CA VAL A 136 8.67 -9.69 -3.77
C VAL A 136 9.41 -10.79 -3.01
N GLU A 137 10.35 -10.44 -2.17
CA GLU A 137 11.09 -11.44 -1.43
C GLU A 137 10.25 -12.19 -0.40
N ALA A 138 10.63 -13.44 -0.20
CA ALA A 138 9.99 -14.37 0.73
C ALA A 138 10.01 -13.87 2.18
N PRO A 139 9.08 -14.30 3.03
CA PRO A 139 9.04 -13.91 4.43
C PRO A 139 10.34 -14.22 5.17
N GLY A 140 10.93 -13.21 5.80
CA GLY A 140 12.17 -13.30 6.57
C GLY A 140 13.44 -12.89 5.83
N SER A 141 13.35 -12.39 4.63
CA SER A 141 14.41 -11.62 3.97
C SER A 141 14.61 -10.26 4.66
N GLY A 142 15.80 -9.69 4.51
CA GLY A 142 16.18 -8.46 5.19
C GLY A 142 15.33 -7.24 4.78
N ARG A 143 15.27 -6.23 5.65
CA ARG A 143 14.47 -5.01 5.39
C ARG A 143 14.85 -4.28 4.10
N GLY A 144 16.12 -4.29 3.72
CA GLY A 144 16.59 -3.58 2.53
C GLY A 144 16.00 -4.09 1.21
N SER A 145 15.67 -5.36 1.13
CA SER A 145 15.04 -5.95 -0.06
C SER A 145 13.56 -5.60 -0.17
N VAL A 146 12.87 -5.51 0.97
CA VAL A 146 11.46 -5.07 1.03
C VAL A 146 11.34 -3.61 0.59
N ASP A 147 12.28 -2.76 1.00
CA ASP A 147 12.32 -1.35 0.61
C ASP A 147 12.58 -1.20 -0.90
N ALA A 148 13.51 -1.97 -1.46
CA ALA A 148 13.79 -1.96 -2.90
C ALA A 148 12.58 -2.42 -3.74
N ALA A 149 11.86 -3.46 -3.30
CA ALA A 149 10.62 -3.89 -3.93
C ALA A 149 9.54 -2.80 -3.84
N GLY A 150 9.42 -2.12 -2.70
CA GLY A 150 8.51 -0.99 -2.51
C GLY A 150 8.79 0.17 -3.44
N GLU A 151 10.06 0.54 -3.65
CA GLU A 151 10.46 1.58 -4.61
C GLU A 151 10.16 1.19 -6.06
N ALA A 152 10.41 -0.06 -6.45
CA ALA A 152 10.12 -0.55 -7.78
C ALA A 152 8.61 -0.56 -8.05
N LEU A 153 7.80 -1.05 -7.10
CA LEU A 153 6.34 -1.01 -7.17
C LEU A 153 5.82 0.43 -7.27
N THR A 154 6.35 1.34 -6.45
CA THR A 154 5.94 2.75 -6.47
C THR A 154 6.18 3.37 -7.85
N ARG A 155 7.34 3.13 -8.46
CA ARG A 155 7.67 3.67 -9.80
C ARG A 155 6.74 3.13 -10.88
N LEU A 156 6.44 1.83 -10.86
CA LEU A 156 5.55 1.21 -11.85
C LEU A 156 4.12 1.72 -11.70
N VAL A 157 3.56 1.67 -10.50
CA VAL A 157 2.18 2.10 -10.25
C VAL A 157 2.03 3.61 -10.52
N ALA A 158 3.01 4.43 -10.13
CA ALA A 158 2.99 5.87 -10.43
C ALA A 158 2.99 6.14 -11.94
N ALA A 159 3.78 5.40 -12.73
CA ALA A 159 3.81 5.53 -14.18
C ALA A 159 2.47 5.13 -14.83
N GLU A 160 1.86 4.04 -14.37
CA GLU A 160 0.58 3.55 -14.89
C GLU A 160 -0.61 4.44 -14.51
N THR A 161 -0.60 5.06 -13.33
CA THR A 161 -1.71 5.88 -12.84
C THR A 161 -1.61 7.36 -13.20
N ALA A 162 -0.42 7.85 -13.60
CA ALA A 162 -0.22 9.23 -14.01
C ALA A 162 -1.13 9.69 -15.18
N PRO A 163 -1.38 8.89 -16.24
CA PRO A 163 -2.29 9.27 -17.31
C PRO A 163 -3.73 9.50 -16.86
N VAL A 164 -4.15 8.77 -15.81
CA VAL A 164 -5.49 8.86 -15.20
C VAL A 164 -5.60 10.03 -14.22
N GLY A 165 -4.50 10.74 -13.95
CA GLY A 165 -4.49 11.89 -13.04
C GLY A 165 -4.43 11.52 -11.57
N VAL A 166 -4.06 10.29 -11.25
CA VAL A 166 -3.77 9.81 -9.89
C VAL A 166 -2.27 9.92 -9.65
N GLU A 167 -1.89 10.51 -8.53
CA GLU A 167 -0.50 10.63 -8.08
C GLU A 167 -0.28 9.67 -6.91
N VAL A 168 0.60 8.72 -7.11
CA VAL A 168 0.99 7.73 -6.11
C VAL A 168 2.30 8.15 -5.47
N PHE A 169 2.35 8.20 -4.15
CA PHE A 169 3.51 8.61 -3.36
C PHE A 169 4.34 7.41 -2.92
N SER A 170 3.67 6.36 -2.49
CA SER A 170 4.36 5.14 -2.07
C SER A 170 3.46 3.92 -2.18
N VAL A 171 4.05 2.81 -2.55
CA VAL A 171 3.47 1.47 -2.52
C VAL A 171 4.42 0.60 -1.70
N GLN A 172 3.99 0.19 -0.51
CA GLN A 172 4.85 -0.56 0.40
C GLN A 172 4.22 -1.91 0.74
N PRO A 173 4.94 -3.01 0.56
CA PRO A 173 4.52 -4.31 1.06
C PRO A 173 4.59 -4.29 2.60
N LEU A 174 3.45 -4.53 3.26
CA LEU A 174 3.35 -4.56 4.72
C LEU A 174 3.51 -5.96 5.29
N ARG A 175 2.95 -6.94 4.60
CA ARG A 175 2.90 -8.32 5.04
C ARG A 175 3.09 -9.21 3.82
N VAL A 176 4.04 -10.12 3.93
CA VAL A 176 4.33 -11.13 2.90
C VAL A 176 4.14 -12.50 3.53
N GLU A 177 3.35 -13.34 2.91
CA GLU A 177 3.07 -14.71 3.35
C GLU A 177 3.24 -15.66 2.18
N TYR A 178 3.59 -16.91 2.46
CA TYR A 178 3.53 -17.94 1.45
C TYR A 178 2.08 -18.25 1.08
N ALA A 179 1.82 -18.48 -0.19
CA ALA A 179 0.52 -18.97 -0.60
C ALA A 179 0.20 -20.31 0.11
N PRO A 180 -1.06 -20.56 0.50
CA PRO A 180 -1.41 -21.75 1.30
C PRO A 180 -0.96 -23.05 0.67
N GLU A 181 -0.94 -23.10 -0.66
CA GLU A 181 -0.57 -24.30 -1.44
C GLU A 181 0.90 -24.71 -1.23
N VAL A 182 1.77 -23.71 -1.01
CA VAL A 182 3.22 -23.95 -0.87
C VAL A 182 3.73 -23.74 0.56
N ALA A 183 2.92 -23.16 1.43
CA ALA A 183 3.31 -22.76 2.79
C ALA A 183 3.90 -23.95 3.59
N ALA A 184 3.24 -25.10 3.61
CA ALA A 184 3.70 -26.27 4.35
C ALA A 184 5.04 -26.81 3.82
N ALA A 185 5.25 -26.80 2.50
CA ALA A 185 6.50 -27.22 1.88
C ALA A 185 7.65 -26.25 2.21
N MET A 186 7.39 -24.94 2.15
CA MET A 186 8.38 -23.91 2.46
C MET A 186 8.75 -23.90 3.94
N HIS A 187 7.80 -24.11 4.84
CA HIS A 187 8.09 -24.29 6.27
C HIS A 187 9.02 -25.47 6.53
N ARG A 188 8.73 -26.64 5.96
CA ARG A 188 9.61 -27.82 6.09
C ARG A 188 11.01 -27.55 5.55
N ARG A 189 11.11 -26.92 4.37
CA ARG A 189 12.41 -26.54 3.78
C ARG A 189 13.19 -25.57 4.66
N ARG A 190 12.50 -24.58 5.26
CA ARG A 190 13.13 -23.62 6.17
C ARG A 190 13.62 -24.27 7.45
N ILE A 191 12.85 -25.15 8.05
CA ILE A 191 13.26 -25.92 9.23
C ILE A 191 14.50 -26.74 8.89
N ALA A 192 14.48 -27.49 7.78
CA ALA A 192 15.62 -28.29 7.36
C ALA A 192 16.88 -27.44 7.09
N ALA A 193 16.73 -26.25 6.52
CA ALA A 193 17.85 -25.32 6.30
C ALA A 193 18.41 -24.79 7.63
N LEU A 194 17.55 -24.43 8.58
CA LEU A 194 17.96 -23.99 9.92
C LEU A 194 18.68 -25.13 10.68
N ASP A 195 18.17 -26.37 10.60
CA ASP A 195 18.81 -27.52 11.22
C ASP A 195 20.18 -27.81 10.61
N ALA A 196 20.33 -27.67 9.28
CA ALA A 196 21.61 -27.82 8.60
C ALA A 196 22.61 -26.74 9.03
N GLN A 197 22.15 -25.48 9.09
CA GLN A 197 22.96 -24.35 9.56
C GLN A 197 23.38 -24.52 11.02
N HIS A 198 22.43 -24.95 11.86
CA HIS A 198 22.71 -25.21 13.28
C HIS A 198 23.76 -26.31 13.45
N ARG A 199 23.64 -27.42 12.72
CA ARG A 199 24.66 -28.48 12.72
C ARG A 199 26.02 -27.99 12.26
N SER A 200 26.07 -27.19 11.19
CA SER A 200 27.33 -26.61 10.71
C SER A 200 27.98 -25.70 11.75
N THR A 201 27.20 -24.81 12.38
CA THR A 201 27.70 -23.92 13.44
C THR A 201 28.20 -24.72 14.66
N MET A 202 27.49 -25.78 15.03
CA MET A 202 27.89 -26.67 16.12
C MET A 202 29.21 -27.37 15.82
N LEU A 203 29.38 -27.91 14.62
CA LEU A 203 30.62 -28.57 14.21
C LEU A 203 31.81 -27.59 14.22
N THR A 204 31.61 -26.36 13.68
CA THR A 204 32.65 -25.33 13.72
C THR A 204 33.02 -24.99 15.16
N SER A 205 32.03 -24.78 16.06
CA SER A 205 32.27 -24.50 17.46
C SER A 205 33.01 -25.64 18.20
N VAL A 206 32.75 -26.89 17.84
CA VAL A 206 33.47 -28.06 18.37
C VAL A 206 34.91 -28.03 17.90
N VAL A 207 35.15 -27.82 16.61
CA VAL A 207 36.52 -27.76 16.04
C VAL A 207 37.32 -26.64 16.71
N ASP A 208 36.75 -25.43 16.80
CA ASP A 208 37.41 -24.28 17.45
C ASP A 208 37.73 -24.57 18.93
N SER A 209 36.83 -25.24 19.66
CA SER A 209 37.02 -25.60 21.06
C SER A 209 38.13 -26.63 21.24
N VAL A 210 38.22 -27.60 20.32
CA VAL A 210 39.28 -28.60 20.31
C VAL A 210 40.62 -27.94 20.01
N GLU A 211 40.68 -27.07 19.01
CA GLU A 211 41.92 -26.36 18.61
C GLU A 211 42.43 -25.46 19.77
N ASP A 212 41.52 -24.70 20.43
CA ASP A 212 41.87 -23.87 21.56
C ASP A 212 42.37 -24.72 22.75
N THR A 213 41.73 -25.84 23.01
CA THR A 213 42.14 -26.77 24.08
C THR A 213 43.55 -27.35 23.80
N VAL A 214 43.81 -27.83 22.61
CA VAL A 214 45.12 -28.40 22.22
C VAL A 214 46.18 -27.30 22.28
N THR A 215 45.89 -26.11 21.79
CA THR A 215 46.83 -24.96 21.84
C THR A 215 47.17 -24.57 23.27
N ARG A 216 46.19 -24.50 24.17
CA ARG A 216 46.41 -24.18 25.60
C ARG A 216 47.22 -25.26 26.32
N LEU A 217 47.00 -26.53 26.03
CA LEU A 217 47.76 -27.62 26.61
C LEU A 217 49.21 -27.58 26.18
N THR A 218 49.48 -27.33 24.90
CA THR A 218 50.81 -27.15 24.36
C THR A 218 51.55 -25.94 24.92
N MET A 219 50.89 -24.78 24.99
CA MET A 219 51.51 -23.55 25.52
C MET A 219 51.84 -23.63 27.00
N ARG A 220 51.08 -24.42 27.79
CA ARG A 220 51.36 -24.63 29.22
C ARG A 220 52.42 -25.69 29.50
N GLY A 221 52.97 -26.32 28.46
CA GLY A 221 53.95 -27.38 28.59
C GLY A 221 53.42 -28.63 29.32
N LEU A 222 52.08 -28.78 29.35
CA LEU A 222 51.47 -29.91 30.03
C LEU A 222 51.56 -31.20 29.22
N VAL A 223 51.78 -31.08 27.91
CA VAL A 223 51.88 -32.21 26.97
C VAL A 223 52.87 -31.83 25.87
N GLU A 224 53.96 -32.59 25.74
CA GLU A 224 54.83 -32.58 24.56
C GLU A 224 54.33 -33.70 23.62
N LEU A 225 53.50 -33.30 22.63
CA LEU A 225 52.87 -34.24 21.69
C LEU A 225 53.69 -34.33 20.41
N ASP A 226 54.03 -35.54 20.02
CA ASP A 226 54.43 -35.85 18.67
C ASP A 226 53.26 -35.71 17.69
N ASP A 227 53.52 -35.51 16.39
CA ASP A 227 52.49 -35.30 15.36
C ASP A 227 51.43 -36.41 15.31
N TYR A 228 51.81 -37.64 15.66
CA TYR A 228 50.88 -38.76 15.74
C TYR A 228 49.95 -38.67 16.96
N GLU A 229 50.50 -38.35 18.13
CA GLU A 229 49.78 -38.18 19.38
C GLU A 229 48.86 -36.98 19.35
N ARG A 230 49.25 -35.89 18.71
CA ARG A 230 48.40 -34.71 18.46
C ARG A 230 47.16 -35.06 17.65
N LYS A 231 47.31 -35.84 16.55
CA LYS A 231 46.19 -36.31 15.74
C LYS A 231 45.26 -37.23 16.52
N ALA A 232 45.80 -38.11 17.36
CA ALA A 232 45.00 -39.00 18.21
C ALA A 232 44.18 -38.19 19.24
N LEU A 233 44.83 -37.24 19.95
CA LEU A 233 44.19 -36.36 20.92
C LEU A 233 43.06 -35.49 20.29
N VAL A 234 43.28 -34.91 19.12
CA VAL A 234 42.28 -34.14 18.39
C VAL A 234 41.07 -35.00 18.06
N LYS A 235 41.31 -36.25 17.59
CA LYS A 235 40.25 -37.20 17.28
C LYS A 235 39.45 -37.54 18.52
N ASP A 236 40.09 -37.85 19.64
CA ASP A 236 39.43 -38.27 20.89
C ASP A 236 38.64 -37.12 21.51
N LEU A 237 39.23 -35.89 21.53
CA LEU A 237 38.52 -34.70 21.97
C LEU A 237 37.30 -34.36 21.10
N THR A 238 37.44 -34.47 19.78
CA THR A 238 36.31 -34.25 18.87
C THR A 238 35.15 -35.21 19.15
N VAL A 239 35.48 -36.52 19.34
CA VAL A 239 34.48 -37.52 19.71
C VAL A 239 33.84 -37.21 21.07
N ALA A 240 34.65 -36.88 22.08
CA ALA A 240 34.14 -36.56 23.40
C ALA A 240 33.24 -35.32 23.41
N PHE A 241 33.61 -34.24 22.70
CA PHE A 241 32.79 -33.04 22.57
C PHE A 241 31.48 -33.30 21.78
N CYS A 242 31.51 -34.15 20.77
CA CYS A 242 30.31 -34.52 20.02
C CYS A 242 29.39 -35.42 20.86
N ALA A 243 29.92 -36.37 21.62
CA ALA A 243 29.14 -37.27 22.47
C ALA A 243 28.52 -36.56 23.70
N GLY A 244 29.30 -35.73 24.41
CA GLY A 244 28.81 -35.00 25.60
C GLY A 244 27.74 -33.96 25.33
N ARG A 245 27.59 -33.45 24.10
CA ARG A 245 26.51 -32.56 23.71
C ARG A 245 25.25 -33.26 23.22
N GLY A 246 25.36 -34.51 22.82
CA GLY A 246 24.18 -35.33 22.45
C GLY A 246 23.26 -35.65 23.64
N GLU A 247 23.76 -35.62 24.87
CA GLU A 247 22.97 -35.89 26.07
C GLU A 247 22.28 -34.67 26.66
N GLN A 248 22.63 -33.45 26.24
CA GLN A 248 22.01 -32.20 26.74
C GLN A 248 20.80 -31.74 25.90
N GLY A 249 20.45 -32.43 24.84
CA GLY A 249 19.36 -32.09 23.92
C GLY A 249 18.21 -33.08 23.86
N ALA A 250 18.10 -34.01 24.80
CA ALA A 250 17.00 -35.00 24.91
C ALA A 250 15.99 -34.58 25.98
#